data_41c92a11363728be80a89431ae841c18
#
_entry.id   41c92a11363728be80a89431ae841c18
#
_cell.length_a   1.000
_cell.length_b   1.000
_cell.length_c   1.000
_cell.angle_alpha   90.00
_cell.angle_beta   90.00
_cell.angle_gamma   90.00
#
_symmetry.space_group_name_H-M   'P 1'
#
loop_
_entity.id
_entity.type
_entity.pdbx_description
1 polymer ?
#
loop_
_entity_poly.entity_id
_entity_poly.type
_entity_poly.pdbx_seq_one_letter_code
_entity_poly.pdbx_strand_id
1 'polypeptide(L)'
;DTGLKTMTGGRLKRIEKEIDDTFCMTYGDGVSDVNLNELILFHKKNQLIGTLTAIHPPERFGVLDLSGNYVTAFHEKHRGEKSWINGGFFVFEKEIFDYIKNGDSTTLERDPFETLAKEKKLTAFKHEGFWHPMDTLRDKRHLEKMWISGDALWKKW
;
A
#
# COMPACT_ATOMS: atom_id res chain seq x y z
N ASP A 1 3.97 -8.90 20.04
CA ASP A 1 4.86 -9.56 19.08
C ASP A 1 4.08 -10.62 18.30
N THR A 2 4.15 -10.56 16.99
CA THR A 2 3.47 -11.49 16.06
C THR A 2 4.44 -12.52 15.46
N GLY A 3 5.66 -12.60 15.96
CA GLY A 3 6.69 -13.57 15.53
C GLY A 3 7.50 -13.12 14.32
N LEU A 4 8.81 -13.43 14.35
CA LEU A 4 9.79 -12.99 13.34
C LEU A 4 9.49 -13.52 11.93
N LYS A 5 9.02 -14.76 11.82
CA LYS A 5 8.77 -15.44 10.53
C LYS A 5 7.31 -15.35 10.04
N THR A 6 6.44 -14.66 10.77
CA THR A 6 5.04 -14.52 10.43
C THR A 6 4.87 -13.53 9.27
N MET A 7 4.18 -13.95 8.22
CA MET A 7 3.89 -13.14 7.04
C MET A 7 2.77 -12.12 7.32
N THR A 8 2.56 -11.17 6.41
CA THR A 8 1.65 -10.02 6.58
C THR A 8 0.24 -10.42 6.98
N GLY A 9 -0.38 -11.38 6.30
CA GLY A 9 -1.70 -11.91 6.66
C GLY A 9 -1.71 -12.68 7.99
N GLY A 10 -0.65 -13.43 8.27
CA GLY A 10 -0.51 -14.14 9.54
C GLY A 10 -0.43 -13.18 10.74
N ARG A 11 0.29 -12.06 10.59
CA ARG A 11 0.34 -11.01 11.64
C ARG A 11 -1.04 -10.44 11.91
N LEU A 12 -1.78 -10.14 10.86
CA LEU A 12 -3.15 -9.65 10.97
C LEU A 12 -4.05 -10.69 11.65
N LYS A 13 -3.98 -11.97 11.27
CA LYS A 13 -4.77 -13.06 11.87
C LYS A 13 -4.54 -13.21 13.38
N ARG A 14 -3.32 -12.97 13.85
CA ARG A 14 -3.00 -13.11 15.29
C ARG A 14 -3.66 -12.07 16.18
N ILE A 15 -4.07 -10.93 15.62
CA ILE A 15 -4.78 -9.85 16.34
C ILE A 15 -6.30 -9.86 16.10
N GLU A 16 -6.84 -10.86 15.42
CA GLU A 16 -8.28 -10.96 15.10
C GLU A 16 -9.19 -10.76 16.30
N LYS A 17 -8.78 -11.28 17.46
CA LYS A 17 -9.57 -11.18 18.71
C LYS A 17 -9.61 -9.78 19.32
N GLU A 18 -8.68 -8.93 18.93
CA GLU A 18 -8.57 -7.54 19.37
C GLU A 18 -9.33 -6.57 18.43
N ILE A 19 -9.91 -7.10 17.36
CA ILE A 19 -10.62 -6.33 16.33
C ILE A 19 -12.12 -6.69 16.39
N ASP A 20 -12.95 -5.71 16.68
CA ASP A 20 -14.39 -5.92 16.81
C ASP A 20 -15.20 -5.48 15.58
N ASP A 21 -14.68 -4.53 14.79
CA ASP A 21 -15.41 -3.86 13.70
C ASP A 21 -14.46 -3.44 12.57
N THR A 22 -14.91 -2.52 11.70
CA THR A 22 -14.08 -1.87 10.67
C THR A 22 -12.80 -1.29 11.25
N PHE A 23 -11.68 -1.53 10.64
CA PHE A 23 -10.38 -1.04 11.14
C PHE A 23 -9.47 -0.54 10.03
N CYS A 24 -8.52 0.32 10.40
CA CYS A 24 -7.44 0.77 9.55
C CYS A 24 -6.17 -0.05 9.78
N MET A 25 -5.46 -0.36 8.72
CA MET A 25 -4.15 -1.01 8.78
C MET A 25 -3.17 -0.26 7.88
N THR A 26 -1.91 -0.21 8.30
CA THR A 26 -0.83 0.32 7.46
C THR A 26 0.42 -0.54 7.58
N TYR A 27 1.26 -0.51 6.54
CA TYR A 27 2.63 -1.00 6.63
C TYR A 27 3.49 0.00 7.40
N GLY A 28 4.53 -0.50 8.10
CA GLY A 28 5.36 0.32 8.97
C GLY A 28 6.48 1.10 8.26
N ASP A 29 6.64 0.90 6.96
CA ASP A 29 7.74 1.40 6.13
C ASP A 29 7.31 2.37 5.03
N GLY A 30 6.06 2.82 5.04
CA GLY A 30 5.53 3.82 4.13
C GLY A 30 4.99 5.05 4.84
N VAL A 31 5.28 6.23 4.33
CA VAL A 31 4.70 7.50 4.80
C VAL A 31 3.92 8.18 3.68
N SER A 32 2.79 8.81 4.03
CA SER A 32 1.90 9.44 3.06
C SER A 32 1.13 10.58 3.69
N ASP A 33 0.66 11.51 2.88
CA ASP A 33 -0.29 12.55 3.28
C ASP A 33 -1.74 12.17 2.99
N VAL A 34 -2.01 10.88 2.82
CA VAL A 34 -3.36 10.37 2.57
C VAL A 34 -4.35 10.85 3.65
N ASN A 35 -5.49 11.36 3.20
CA ASN A 35 -6.56 11.76 4.10
C ASN A 35 -7.32 10.52 4.61
N LEU A 36 -7.02 10.09 5.82
CA LEU A 36 -7.63 8.90 6.42
C LEU A 36 -9.15 9.03 6.58
N ASN A 37 -9.67 10.23 6.84
CA ASN A 37 -11.11 10.43 6.94
C ASN A 37 -11.80 10.20 5.59
N GLU A 38 -11.22 10.71 4.50
CA GLU A 38 -11.74 10.48 3.15
C GLU A 38 -11.62 9.00 2.76
N LEU A 39 -10.52 8.34 3.10
CA LEU A 39 -10.33 6.90 2.86
C LEU A 39 -11.40 6.06 3.58
N ILE A 40 -11.69 6.36 4.86
CA ILE A 40 -12.72 5.69 5.66
C ILE A 40 -14.11 5.96 5.08
N LEU A 41 -14.42 7.22 4.71
CA LEU A 41 -15.69 7.56 4.09
C LEU A 41 -15.88 6.86 2.73
N PHE A 42 -14.82 6.78 1.93
CA PHE A 42 -14.83 6.05 0.67
C PHE A 42 -15.10 4.56 0.90
N HIS A 43 -14.44 3.94 1.89
CA HIS A 43 -14.66 2.55 2.26
C HIS A 43 -16.12 2.30 2.65
N LYS A 44 -16.66 3.08 3.58
CA LYS A 44 -18.05 2.97 4.04
C LYS A 44 -19.07 3.15 2.90
N LYS A 45 -18.79 4.04 1.94
CA LYS A 45 -19.67 4.26 0.78
C LYS A 45 -19.70 3.04 -0.15
N ASN A 46 -18.58 2.33 -0.31
CA ASN A 46 -18.48 1.18 -1.20
C ASN A 46 -19.00 -0.12 -0.57
N GLN A 47 -19.08 -0.23 0.74
CA GLN A 47 -19.60 -1.39 1.48
C GLN A 47 -18.95 -2.72 1.06
N LEU A 48 -17.64 -2.72 0.84
CA LEU A 48 -16.84 -3.88 0.47
C LEU A 48 -15.95 -4.31 1.65
N ILE A 49 -15.43 -5.53 1.62
CA ILE A 49 -14.59 -6.09 2.70
C ILE A 49 -13.27 -5.33 2.85
N GLY A 50 -12.71 -4.83 1.74
CA GLY A 50 -11.44 -4.14 1.78
C GLY A 50 -11.38 -2.92 0.86
N THR A 51 -10.67 -1.90 1.34
CA THR A 51 -10.22 -0.76 0.55
C THR A 51 -8.71 -0.63 0.72
N LEU A 52 -7.97 -0.65 -0.36
CA LEU A 52 -6.55 -0.30 -0.37
C LEU A 52 -6.34 1.09 -0.94
N THR A 53 -5.31 1.79 -0.48
CA THR A 53 -4.87 3.03 -1.11
C THR A 53 -4.00 2.70 -2.31
N ALA A 54 -4.43 3.12 -3.49
CA ALA A 54 -3.66 3.01 -4.71
C ALA A 54 -2.87 4.30 -4.95
N ILE A 55 -1.57 4.17 -5.20
CA ILE A 55 -0.66 5.28 -5.44
C ILE A 55 0.10 5.07 -6.75
N HIS A 56 0.68 6.13 -7.26
CA HIS A 56 1.70 6.03 -8.30
C HIS A 56 3.08 5.95 -7.65
N PRO A 57 3.88 4.90 -7.97
CA PRO A 57 5.22 4.81 -7.41
C PRO A 57 6.06 6.03 -7.83
N PRO A 58 6.98 6.51 -6.96
CA PRO A 58 7.91 7.55 -7.35
C PRO A 58 8.73 7.08 -8.57
N GLU A 59 8.89 7.97 -9.55
CA GLU A 59 9.67 7.70 -10.76
C GLU A 59 11.14 7.49 -10.36
N ARG A 60 11.63 6.24 -10.44
CA ARG A 60 13.00 5.92 -10.05
C ARG A 60 13.92 5.62 -11.24
N PHE A 61 13.37 5.30 -12.43
CA PHE A 61 14.16 4.84 -13.57
C PHE A 61 13.57 5.26 -14.91
N GLY A 62 14.44 5.56 -15.88
CA GLY A 62 14.07 5.71 -17.27
C GLY A 62 13.72 4.35 -17.92
N VAL A 63 12.86 4.38 -18.93
CA VAL A 63 12.46 3.20 -19.71
C VAL A 63 13.27 3.17 -20.99
N LEU A 64 13.76 2.00 -21.37
CA LEU A 64 14.49 1.76 -22.61
C LEU A 64 13.62 0.99 -23.60
N ASP A 65 13.47 1.51 -24.82
CA ASP A 65 13.01 0.70 -25.92
C ASP A 65 14.20 -0.01 -26.55
N LEU A 66 14.06 -1.32 -26.75
CA LEU A 66 15.14 -2.14 -27.29
C LEU A 66 14.70 -2.80 -28.60
N SER A 67 15.63 -2.82 -29.57
CA SER A 67 15.55 -3.67 -30.76
C SER A 67 16.78 -4.55 -30.80
N GLY A 68 16.60 -5.84 -30.46
CA GLY A 68 17.71 -6.74 -30.19
C GLY A 68 18.55 -6.22 -29.02
N ASN A 69 19.84 -5.97 -29.25
CA ASN A 69 20.76 -5.43 -28.25
C ASN A 69 20.92 -3.90 -28.33
N TYR A 70 20.19 -3.23 -29.21
CA TYR A 70 20.30 -1.78 -29.41
C TYR A 70 19.22 -1.04 -28.66
N VAL A 71 19.60 0.03 -27.94
CA VAL A 71 18.65 0.98 -27.36
C VAL A 71 18.14 1.85 -28.51
N THR A 72 16.86 1.77 -28.81
CA THR A 72 16.21 2.55 -29.88
C THR A 72 15.58 3.83 -29.37
N ALA A 73 15.18 3.86 -28.09
CA ALA A 73 14.76 5.07 -27.41
C ALA A 73 15.03 4.97 -25.90
N PHE A 74 15.27 6.12 -25.29
CA PHE A 74 15.35 6.29 -23.85
C PHE A 74 14.27 7.30 -23.46
N HIS A 75 13.32 6.82 -22.68
CA HIS A 75 12.24 7.65 -22.15
C HIS A 75 12.46 7.83 -20.65
N GLU A 76 12.62 9.04 -20.20
CA GLU A 76 12.25 9.34 -18.83
C GLU A 76 10.73 9.14 -18.75
N LYS A 77 10.26 8.29 -17.82
CA LYS A 77 8.83 7.90 -17.75
C LYS A 77 7.95 9.16 -17.88
N HIS A 78 7.30 9.31 -19.01
CA HIS A 78 6.26 10.31 -19.15
C HIS A 78 5.08 9.97 -18.26
N ARG A 79 4.48 10.97 -17.61
CA ARG A 79 3.31 10.89 -16.72
C ARG A 79 2.09 10.14 -17.28
N GLY A 80 2.17 9.52 -18.44
CA GLY A 80 1.06 8.88 -19.16
C GLY A 80 0.80 7.40 -18.88
N GLU A 81 1.79 6.64 -18.40
CA GLU A 81 1.65 5.19 -18.10
C GLU A 81 1.92 4.87 -16.63
N LYS A 82 1.21 5.56 -15.75
CA LYS A 82 1.34 5.32 -14.32
C LYS A 82 0.54 4.09 -13.92
N SER A 83 1.25 2.98 -13.72
CA SER A 83 0.67 1.84 -13.01
C SER A 83 0.32 2.25 -11.59
N TRP A 84 -0.87 1.89 -11.15
CA TRP A 84 -1.25 1.98 -9.75
C TRP A 84 -0.62 0.83 -8.98
N ILE A 85 -0.05 1.13 -7.81
CA ILE A 85 0.46 0.11 -6.89
C ILE A 85 -0.20 0.25 -5.52
N ASN A 86 -0.09 -0.79 -4.71
CA ASN A 86 -0.54 -0.77 -3.33
C ASN A 86 0.31 0.19 -2.50
N GLY A 87 -0.31 1.21 -1.93
CA GLY A 87 0.34 2.23 -1.10
C GLY A 87 0.50 1.85 0.38
N GLY A 88 0.00 0.67 0.78
CA GLY A 88 0.19 0.16 2.14
C GLY A 88 -0.71 0.79 3.21
N PHE A 89 -1.78 1.50 2.82
CA PHE A 89 -2.81 2.01 3.73
C PHE A 89 -4.14 1.38 3.37
N PHE A 90 -4.83 0.84 4.36
CA PHE A 90 -6.01 0.01 4.17
C PHE A 90 -7.13 0.35 5.14
N VAL A 91 -8.35 0.09 4.72
CA VAL A 91 -9.51 -0.06 5.61
C VAL A 91 -10.15 -1.41 5.32
N PHE A 92 -10.40 -2.17 6.36
CA PHE A 92 -10.98 -3.50 6.27
C PHE A 92 -12.20 -3.65 7.18
N GLU A 93 -13.17 -4.43 6.71
CA GLU A 93 -14.18 -5.03 7.56
C GLU A 93 -13.63 -6.30 8.22
N LYS A 94 -14.24 -6.71 9.33
CA LYS A 94 -13.79 -7.89 10.10
C LYS A 94 -13.78 -9.17 9.26
N GLU A 95 -14.61 -9.26 8.25
CA GLU A 95 -14.69 -10.40 7.31
C GLU A 95 -13.39 -10.66 6.53
N ILE A 96 -12.41 -9.75 6.54
CA ILE A 96 -11.08 -9.99 5.99
C ILE A 96 -10.41 -11.22 6.61
N PHE A 97 -10.70 -11.52 7.89
CA PHE A 97 -10.13 -12.66 8.58
C PHE A 97 -10.59 -14.02 8.02
N ASP A 98 -11.73 -14.09 7.34
CA ASP A 98 -12.22 -15.29 6.67
C ASP A 98 -11.38 -15.65 5.43
N TYR A 99 -10.62 -14.70 4.91
CA TYR A 99 -9.72 -14.87 3.77
C TYR A 99 -8.31 -15.28 4.17
N ILE A 100 -7.95 -15.22 5.46
CA ILE A 100 -6.65 -15.59 5.98
C ILE A 100 -6.69 -17.05 6.46
N LYS A 101 -6.45 -18.00 5.55
CA LYS A 101 -6.68 -19.43 5.80
C LYS A 101 -5.41 -20.21 6.19
N ASN A 102 -4.21 -19.75 5.80
CA ASN A 102 -2.98 -20.49 5.97
C ASN A 102 -2.16 -20.02 7.20
N GLY A 103 -2.83 -19.43 8.21
CA GLY A 103 -2.19 -18.98 9.45
C GLY A 103 -0.96 -18.08 9.20
N ASP A 104 0.12 -18.37 9.92
CA ASP A 104 1.34 -17.55 9.91
C ASP A 104 2.03 -17.42 8.54
N SER A 105 1.83 -18.37 7.64
CA SER A 105 2.42 -18.36 6.29
C SER A 105 1.62 -17.52 5.27
N THR A 106 0.48 -16.94 5.66
CA THR A 106 -0.35 -16.16 4.76
C THR A 106 0.29 -14.82 4.44
N THR A 107 0.56 -14.59 3.16
CA THR A 107 0.89 -13.27 2.61
C THR A 107 -0.40 -12.58 2.17
N LEU A 108 -0.75 -11.47 2.80
CA LEU A 108 -2.03 -10.76 2.58
C LEU A 108 -2.23 -10.35 1.12
N GLU A 109 -1.14 -9.96 0.45
CA GLU A 109 -1.08 -9.46 -0.92
C GLU A 109 -1.28 -10.56 -1.98
N ARG A 110 -1.24 -11.82 -1.58
CA ARG A 110 -1.46 -12.98 -2.46
C ARG A 110 -2.88 -13.49 -2.34
N ASP A 111 -3.04 -14.74 -1.86
CA ASP A 111 -4.33 -15.43 -1.82
C ASP A 111 -5.49 -14.57 -1.28
N PRO A 112 -5.37 -13.84 -0.15
CA PRO A 112 -6.45 -13.00 0.35
C PRO A 112 -6.86 -11.89 -0.62
N PHE A 113 -5.91 -11.06 -1.08
CA PHE A 113 -6.25 -9.95 -1.98
C PHE A 113 -6.65 -10.44 -3.37
N GLU A 114 -6.01 -11.48 -3.89
CA GLU A 114 -6.40 -12.07 -5.17
C GLU A 114 -7.82 -12.62 -5.14
N THR A 115 -8.20 -13.27 -4.03
CA THR A 115 -9.55 -13.81 -3.85
C THR A 115 -10.57 -12.68 -3.72
N LEU A 116 -10.31 -11.69 -2.87
CA LEU A 116 -11.18 -10.52 -2.72
C LEU A 116 -11.36 -9.76 -4.05
N ALA A 117 -10.29 -9.63 -4.83
CA ALA A 117 -10.37 -8.96 -6.15
C ALA A 117 -11.23 -9.77 -7.13
N LYS A 118 -11.06 -11.10 -7.22
CA LYS A 118 -11.88 -11.99 -8.04
C LYS A 118 -13.37 -11.94 -7.64
N GLU A 119 -13.64 -11.85 -6.33
CA GLU A 119 -14.99 -11.74 -5.78
C GLU A 119 -15.56 -10.31 -5.83
N LYS A 120 -14.82 -9.34 -6.34
CA LYS A 120 -15.18 -7.91 -6.39
C LYS A 120 -15.50 -7.33 -5.00
N LYS A 121 -14.78 -7.79 -3.97
CA LYS A 121 -14.89 -7.35 -2.58
C LYS A 121 -13.73 -6.45 -2.11
N LEU A 122 -12.83 -6.10 -3.04
CA LEU A 122 -11.71 -5.19 -2.82
C LEU A 122 -11.85 -3.98 -3.73
N THR A 123 -11.71 -2.78 -3.17
CA THR A 123 -11.71 -1.54 -3.94
C THR A 123 -10.43 -0.73 -3.71
N ALA A 124 -10.17 0.25 -4.57
CA ALA A 124 -9.00 1.09 -4.53
C ALA A 124 -9.35 2.56 -4.36
N PHE A 125 -8.88 3.17 -3.29
CA PHE A 125 -8.89 4.62 -3.09
C PHE A 125 -7.66 5.22 -3.77
N LYS A 126 -7.86 5.98 -4.81
CA LYS A 126 -6.78 6.62 -5.58
C LYS A 126 -6.24 7.83 -4.82
N HIS A 127 -4.94 7.80 -4.49
CA HIS A 127 -4.24 8.90 -3.84
C HIS A 127 -3.15 9.44 -4.76
N GLU A 128 -3.23 10.70 -5.10
CA GLU A 128 -2.28 11.39 -6.00
C GLU A 128 -1.33 12.33 -5.23
N GLY A 129 -1.45 12.36 -3.90
CA GLY A 129 -0.62 13.18 -3.03
C GLY A 129 0.76 12.55 -2.75
N PHE A 130 1.37 12.99 -1.66
CA PHE A 130 2.68 12.49 -1.26
C PHE A 130 2.59 11.04 -0.75
N TRP A 131 3.46 10.20 -1.26
CA TRP A 131 3.73 8.86 -0.75
C TRP A 131 5.19 8.49 -0.99
N HIS A 132 5.86 7.91 0.01
CA HIS A 132 7.23 7.46 -0.11
C HIS A 132 7.49 6.24 0.80
N PRO A 133 8.10 5.15 0.27
CA PRO A 133 8.51 4.01 1.09
C PRO A 133 9.85 4.30 1.76
N MET A 134 10.15 3.55 2.82
CA MET A 134 11.43 3.59 3.52
C MET A 134 12.14 2.23 3.43
N ASP A 135 12.35 1.75 2.18
CA ASP A 135 12.93 0.43 1.91
C ASP A 135 14.45 0.43 2.01
N THR A 136 15.08 1.57 1.77
CA THR A 136 16.53 1.70 1.69
C THR A 136 17.05 2.80 2.62
N LEU A 137 18.36 2.74 2.94
CA LEU A 137 19.01 3.80 3.71
C LEU A 137 18.92 5.18 2.99
N ARG A 138 18.86 5.17 1.66
CA ARG A 138 18.66 6.39 0.86
C ARG A 138 17.27 6.97 1.11
N ASP A 139 16.25 6.13 1.12
CA ASP A 139 14.87 6.55 1.39
C ASP A 139 14.75 7.13 2.81
N LYS A 140 15.33 6.44 3.81
CA LYS A 140 15.39 6.93 5.19
C LYS A 140 16.01 8.32 5.26
N ARG A 141 17.21 8.51 4.68
CA ARG A 141 17.91 9.80 4.68
C ARG A 141 17.12 10.90 3.96
N HIS A 142 16.40 10.55 2.89
CA HIS A 142 15.53 11.48 2.19
C HIS A 142 14.40 11.97 3.10
N LEU A 143 13.69 11.04 3.74
CA LEU A 143 12.59 11.35 4.66
C LEU A 143 13.08 12.13 5.90
N GLU A 144 14.23 11.76 6.48
CA GLU A 144 14.86 12.51 7.58
C GLU A 144 15.19 13.95 7.18
N LYS A 145 15.72 14.14 5.97
CA LYS A 145 16.00 15.49 5.45
C LYS A 145 14.73 16.32 5.34
N MET A 146 13.66 15.77 4.79
CA MET A 146 12.36 16.44 4.71
C MET A 146 11.81 16.78 6.10
N TRP A 147 11.99 15.90 7.07
CA TRP A 147 11.56 16.15 8.44
C TRP A 147 12.32 17.30 9.08
N ILE A 148 13.66 17.32 8.95
CA ILE A 148 14.53 18.34 9.54
C ILE A 148 14.32 19.70 8.88
N SER A 149 14.10 19.74 7.55
CA SER A 149 13.85 21.00 6.82
C SER A 149 12.45 21.59 7.03
N GLY A 150 11.54 20.83 7.66
CA GLY A 150 10.14 21.24 7.83
C GLY A 150 9.25 20.96 6.61
N ASP A 151 9.77 20.30 5.58
CA ASP A 151 9.06 19.98 4.32
C ASP A 151 8.38 18.59 4.36
N ALA A 152 8.17 18.05 5.55
CA ALA A 152 7.56 16.73 5.76
C ALA A 152 6.06 16.76 5.40
N LEU A 153 5.72 16.49 4.15
CA LEU A 153 4.36 16.59 3.61
C LEU A 153 3.35 15.70 4.31
N TRP A 154 3.78 14.60 4.90
CA TRP A 154 2.93 13.69 5.70
C TRP A 154 2.61 14.20 7.10
N LYS A 155 3.33 15.24 7.57
CA LYS A 155 3.07 15.83 8.88
C LYS A 155 1.90 16.81 8.79
N LYS A 156 0.73 16.37 9.21
CA LYS A 156 -0.51 17.17 9.15
C LYS A 156 -0.97 17.73 10.51
N TRP A 157 -0.11 17.69 11.54
CA TRP A 157 -0.34 18.20 12.89
C TRP A 157 0.69 19.23 13.30
#